data_a108f4f35d33911724372c838f5c1f34
#
_entry.id   a108f4f35d33911724372c838f5c1f34
#
_cell.length_a   1.000
_cell.length_b   1.000
_cell.length_c   1.000
_cell.angle_alpha   90.00
_cell.angle_beta   90.00
_cell.angle_gamma   90.00
#
_symmetry.space_group_name_H-M   'P 1'
#
loop_
_entity.id
_entity.type
_entity.pdbx_description
1 polymer ?
#
loop_
_entity_poly.entity_id
_entity_poly.type
_entity_poly.pdbx_seq_one_letter_code
_entity_poly.pdbx_strand_id
1 'polypeptide(L)'
;MNHQIKSKERVAAHGEVFTSEREVNAMLDLVKQETERIDSRFLEPACGDGNFLIEILRRKLAVCEGRVKAKQYTQLQYEQAAGQSVSSIYGIELLTDNAEACRKRLLDYFTQQYSALFKSKCKSECIESVKSLLSLNIKEYEVTIDTESPKFELKIIDL
;
A
#
# COMPACT_ATOMS: atom_id res chain seq x y z
N MET A 1 11.50 21.20 -3.69
CA MET A 1 11.59 20.50 -5.00
C MET A 1 10.34 19.68 -5.20
N ASN A 2 9.75 19.71 -6.37
CA ASN A 2 8.49 19.02 -6.64
C ASN A 2 8.79 17.53 -6.84
N HIS A 3 8.58 16.70 -5.84
CA HIS A 3 8.87 15.24 -5.87
C HIS A 3 7.84 14.43 -6.69
N GLN A 4 7.02 15.10 -7.52
CA GLN A 4 5.96 14.44 -8.30
C GLN A 4 6.46 13.75 -9.57
N ILE A 5 7.68 13.96 -9.95
CA ILE A 5 8.29 13.31 -11.13
C ILE A 5 9.71 12.83 -10.83
N LYS A 6 10.08 11.65 -11.33
CA LYS A 6 11.47 11.15 -11.28
C LYS A 6 12.33 11.77 -12.40
N SER A 7 11.81 11.83 -13.63
CA SER A 7 12.47 12.48 -14.76
C SER A 7 11.46 12.91 -15.83
N LYS A 8 11.86 13.86 -16.71
CA LYS A 8 11.04 14.29 -17.85
C LYS A 8 10.86 13.18 -18.89
N GLU A 9 11.87 12.35 -19.07
CA GLU A 9 11.85 11.21 -19.99
C GLU A 9 10.81 10.17 -19.56
N ARG A 10 10.72 9.89 -18.27
CA ARG A 10 9.72 8.96 -17.70
C ARG A 10 8.31 9.51 -17.84
N VAL A 11 8.11 10.81 -17.65
CA VAL A 11 6.82 11.46 -17.92
C VAL A 11 6.43 11.33 -19.38
N ALA A 12 7.37 11.56 -20.31
CA ALA A 12 7.11 11.45 -21.74
C ALA A 12 6.84 10.00 -22.21
N ALA A 13 7.56 9.03 -21.64
CA ALA A 13 7.46 7.61 -22.03
C ALA A 13 6.28 6.89 -21.38
N HIS A 14 5.94 7.21 -20.14
CA HIS A 14 4.99 6.45 -19.31
C HIS A 14 3.92 7.30 -18.66
N GLY A 15 3.91 8.61 -18.85
CA GLY A 15 3.00 9.53 -18.15
C GLY A 15 3.21 9.56 -16.63
N GLU A 16 4.41 9.20 -16.14
CA GLU A 16 4.70 9.01 -14.73
C GLU A 16 4.68 10.33 -13.97
N VAL A 17 3.59 10.57 -13.26
CA VAL A 17 3.41 11.70 -12.34
C VAL A 17 2.84 11.18 -11.03
N PHE A 18 3.59 11.35 -9.95
CA PHE A 18 3.13 10.93 -8.63
C PHE A 18 2.12 11.92 -8.03
N THR A 19 1.01 11.38 -7.52
CA THR A 19 0.01 12.20 -6.81
C THR A 19 0.61 12.73 -5.50
N SER A 20 0.43 14.02 -5.24
CA SER A 20 0.95 14.63 -4.02
C SER A 20 0.27 14.08 -2.76
N GLU A 21 0.97 14.09 -1.62
CA GLU A 21 0.43 13.62 -0.35
C GLU A 21 -0.88 14.33 0.04
N ARG A 22 -0.98 15.64 -0.24
CA ARG A 22 -2.20 16.42 0.02
C ARG A 22 -3.39 15.91 -0.79
N GLU A 23 -3.18 15.62 -2.07
CA GLU A 23 -4.22 15.11 -2.97
C GLU A 23 -4.61 13.69 -2.59
N VAL A 24 -3.63 12.82 -2.30
CA VAL A 24 -3.87 11.46 -1.80
C VAL A 24 -4.76 11.48 -0.56
N ASN A 25 -4.43 12.32 0.43
CA ASN A 25 -5.23 12.44 1.64
C ASN A 25 -6.65 12.95 1.36
N ALA A 26 -6.79 13.98 0.54
CA ALA A 26 -8.10 14.52 0.17
C ALA A 26 -8.99 13.48 -0.53
N MET A 27 -8.42 12.67 -1.42
CA MET A 27 -9.15 11.59 -2.11
C MET A 27 -9.53 10.46 -1.16
N LEU A 28 -8.62 10.03 -0.28
CA LEU A 28 -8.89 8.95 0.68
C LEU A 28 -9.85 9.39 1.79
N ASP A 29 -9.98 10.68 2.08
CA ASP A 29 -10.97 11.20 3.02
C ASP A 29 -12.41 11.02 2.52
N LEU A 30 -12.63 10.95 1.20
CA LEU A 30 -13.93 10.62 0.62
C LEU A 30 -14.41 9.20 0.98
N VAL A 31 -13.47 8.30 1.25
CA VAL A 31 -13.72 6.90 1.63
C VAL A 31 -13.09 6.57 2.99
N LYS A 32 -13.05 7.56 3.89
CA LYS A 32 -12.38 7.43 5.19
C LYS A 32 -12.80 6.20 5.97
N GLN A 33 -14.10 5.90 6.01
CA GLN A 33 -14.63 4.74 6.73
C GLN A 33 -14.03 3.43 6.25
N GLU A 34 -13.78 3.30 4.95
CA GLU A 34 -13.15 2.11 4.37
C GLU A 34 -11.65 2.07 4.62
N THR A 35 -10.96 3.22 4.60
CA THR A 35 -9.52 3.27 4.90
C THR A 35 -9.20 2.99 6.37
N GLU A 36 -10.16 3.16 7.27
CA GLU A 36 -10.05 2.83 8.70
C GLU A 36 -10.56 1.41 9.03
N ARG A 37 -11.14 0.69 8.06
CA ARG A 37 -11.50 -0.71 8.22
C ARG A 37 -10.32 -1.62 7.84
N ILE A 38 -9.94 -2.50 8.75
CA ILE A 38 -8.78 -3.39 8.60
C ILE A 38 -8.92 -4.32 7.38
N ASP A 39 -10.14 -4.83 7.14
CA ASP A 39 -10.45 -5.84 6.11
C ASP A 39 -10.93 -5.26 4.78
N SER A 40 -11.19 -3.96 4.68
CA SER A 40 -11.56 -3.33 3.41
C SER A 40 -10.45 -3.43 2.38
N ARG A 41 -10.78 -3.92 1.19
CA ARG A 41 -9.80 -4.15 0.11
C ARG A 41 -9.63 -2.91 -0.75
N PHE A 42 -8.38 -2.62 -1.08
CA PHE A 42 -8.00 -1.54 -1.98
C PHE A 42 -7.10 -2.07 -3.08
N LEU A 43 -7.42 -1.71 -4.31
CA LEU A 43 -6.59 -1.95 -5.48
C LEU A 43 -6.20 -0.62 -6.11
N GLU A 44 -4.91 -0.38 -6.24
CA GLU A 44 -4.35 0.73 -7.01
C GLU A 44 -3.72 0.18 -8.30
N PRO A 45 -4.36 0.39 -9.47
CA PRO A 45 -3.93 -0.23 -10.72
C PRO A 45 -2.75 0.48 -11.39
N ALA A 46 -2.27 1.57 -10.82
CA ALA A 46 -1.06 2.30 -11.23
C ALA A 46 -0.38 2.86 -9.99
N CYS A 47 0.09 1.97 -9.12
CA CYS A 47 0.43 2.36 -7.74
C CYS A 47 1.71 3.19 -7.62
N GLY A 48 2.53 3.30 -8.66
CA GLY A 48 3.79 4.00 -8.61
C GLY A 48 4.68 3.48 -7.47
N ASP A 49 5.30 4.39 -6.75
CA ASP A 49 6.07 4.09 -5.54
C ASP A 49 5.19 3.95 -4.28
N GLY A 50 3.86 3.91 -4.43
CA GLY A 50 2.90 3.57 -3.37
C GLY A 50 2.31 4.74 -2.58
N ASN A 51 2.15 5.94 -3.13
CA ASN A 51 1.62 7.09 -2.40
C ASN A 51 0.23 6.85 -1.80
N PHE A 52 -0.70 6.24 -2.55
CA PHE A 52 -2.00 5.85 -2.02
C PHE A 52 -1.90 4.69 -1.03
N LEU A 53 -1.14 3.65 -1.38
CA LEU A 53 -1.06 2.42 -0.59
C LEU A 53 -0.41 2.65 0.78
N ILE A 54 0.62 3.51 0.86
CA ILE A 54 1.26 3.85 2.15
C ILE A 54 0.30 4.60 3.06
N GLU A 55 -0.52 5.52 2.53
CA GLU A 55 -1.49 6.25 3.33
C GLU A 55 -2.64 5.36 3.80
N ILE A 56 -3.12 4.45 2.94
CA ILE A 56 -4.11 3.43 3.34
C ILE A 56 -3.55 2.55 4.47
N LEU A 57 -2.31 2.05 4.31
CA LEU A 57 -1.66 1.26 5.35
C LEU A 57 -1.50 2.04 6.66
N ARG A 58 -1.13 3.31 6.57
CA ARG A 58 -0.99 4.22 7.72
C ARG A 58 -2.29 4.31 8.51
N ARG A 59 -3.41 4.55 7.84
CA ARG A 59 -4.74 4.66 8.46
C ARG A 59 -5.17 3.36 9.12
N LYS A 60 -4.99 2.23 8.47
CA LYS A 60 -5.32 0.91 9.02
C LYS A 60 -4.46 0.55 10.23
N LEU A 61 -3.15 0.76 10.14
CA LEU A 61 -2.25 0.49 11.28
C LEU A 61 -2.52 1.43 12.46
N ALA A 62 -2.90 2.69 12.23
CA ALA A 62 -3.29 3.60 13.29
C ALA A 62 -4.49 3.07 14.10
N VAL A 63 -5.45 2.41 13.45
CA VAL A 63 -6.56 1.72 14.16
C VAL A 63 -6.04 0.57 15.00
N CYS A 64 -5.14 -0.27 14.45
CA CYS A 64 -4.53 -1.37 15.20
C CYS A 64 -3.74 -0.88 16.42
N GLU A 65 -2.95 0.18 16.25
CA GLU A 65 -2.19 0.82 17.32
C GLU A 65 -3.09 1.40 18.42
N GLY A 66 -4.17 2.07 18.03
CA GLY A 66 -5.16 2.61 18.95
C GLY A 66 -5.72 1.51 19.86
N ARG A 67 -5.99 0.33 19.33
CA ARG A 67 -6.47 -0.83 20.08
C ARG A 67 -5.41 -1.40 21.03
N VAL A 68 -4.13 -1.41 20.63
CA VAL A 68 -3.03 -1.78 21.54
C VAL A 68 -2.91 -0.79 22.71
N LYS A 69 -2.91 0.52 22.41
CA LYS A 69 -2.84 1.59 23.41
C LYS A 69 -4.03 1.54 24.40
N ALA A 70 -5.21 1.20 23.89
CA ALA A 70 -6.41 1.00 24.69
C ALA A 70 -6.44 -0.35 25.44
N LYS A 71 -5.39 -1.17 25.35
CA LYS A 71 -5.29 -2.52 25.95
C LYS A 71 -6.38 -3.50 25.43
N GLN A 72 -6.93 -3.24 24.27
CA GLN A 72 -7.90 -4.11 23.60
C GLN A 72 -7.22 -5.20 22.77
N TYR A 73 -5.98 -4.97 22.33
CA TYR A 73 -5.19 -5.93 21.58
C TYR A 73 -3.93 -6.31 22.35
N THR A 74 -3.66 -7.62 22.39
CA THR A 74 -2.34 -8.19 22.68
C THR A 74 -1.41 -8.02 21.48
N GLN A 75 -0.12 -8.31 21.64
CA GLN A 75 0.83 -8.30 20.52
C GLN A 75 0.38 -9.26 19.40
N LEU A 76 -0.06 -10.47 19.72
CA LEU A 76 -0.52 -11.44 18.71
C LEU A 76 -1.73 -10.91 17.94
N GLN A 77 -2.69 -10.30 18.62
CA GLN A 77 -3.86 -9.71 17.95
C GLN A 77 -3.49 -8.52 17.06
N TYR A 78 -2.50 -7.72 17.46
CA TYR A 78 -1.94 -6.68 16.59
C TYR A 78 -1.28 -7.29 15.35
N GLU A 79 -0.43 -8.32 15.52
CA GLU A 79 0.26 -9.00 14.42
C GLU A 79 -0.76 -9.56 13.40
N GLN A 80 -1.84 -10.17 13.88
CA GLN A 80 -2.93 -10.67 13.03
C GLN A 80 -3.67 -9.54 12.29
N ALA A 81 -4.05 -8.49 13.01
CA ALA A 81 -4.78 -7.34 12.44
C ALA A 81 -3.91 -6.55 11.44
N ALA A 82 -2.63 -6.38 11.74
CA ALA A 82 -1.68 -5.74 10.83
C ALA A 82 -1.42 -6.59 9.58
N GLY A 83 -1.27 -7.91 9.73
CA GLY A 83 -1.20 -8.83 8.60
C GLY A 83 -2.46 -8.76 7.72
N GLN A 84 -3.65 -8.70 8.31
CA GLN A 84 -4.91 -8.52 7.58
C GLN A 84 -4.95 -7.15 6.86
N SER A 85 -4.48 -6.08 7.50
CA SER A 85 -4.36 -4.75 6.88
C SER A 85 -3.50 -4.80 5.63
N VAL A 86 -2.32 -5.42 5.70
CA VAL A 86 -1.42 -5.56 4.55
C VAL A 86 -2.02 -6.47 3.48
N SER A 87 -2.65 -7.59 3.86
CA SER A 87 -3.26 -8.53 2.91
C SER A 87 -4.45 -7.96 2.15
N SER A 88 -5.01 -6.85 2.61
CA SER A 88 -6.14 -6.15 1.98
C SER A 88 -5.73 -5.04 1.00
N ILE A 89 -4.43 -4.80 0.82
CA ILE A 89 -3.88 -3.75 -0.04
C ILE A 89 -3.24 -4.41 -1.26
N TYR A 90 -3.64 -3.98 -2.46
CA TYR A 90 -3.15 -4.50 -3.73
C TYR A 90 -2.65 -3.36 -4.60
N GLY A 91 -1.55 -3.56 -5.27
CA GLY A 91 -0.98 -2.60 -6.22
C GLY A 91 -0.54 -3.28 -7.52
N ILE A 92 -0.74 -2.59 -8.62
CA ILE A 92 -0.20 -2.99 -9.93
C ILE A 92 0.67 -1.83 -10.41
N GLU A 93 1.83 -2.15 -10.93
CA GLU A 93 2.77 -1.17 -11.45
C GLU A 93 3.50 -1.74 -12.67
N LEU A 94 3.68 -0.91 -13.68
CA LEU A 94 4.39 -1.30 -14.92
C LEU A 94 5.90 -1.34 -14.70
N LEU A 95 6.44 -0.43 -13.89
CA LEU A 95 7.88 -0.22 -13.77
C LEU A 95 8.42 -0.94 -12.52
N THR A 96 9.32 -1.89 -12.73
CA THR A 96 9.94 -2.72 -11.68
C THR A 96 10.50 -1.90 -10.51
N ASP A 97 11.23 -0.81 -10.81
CA ASP A 97 11.84 0.04 -9.77
C ASP A 97 10.79 0.73 -8.88
N ASN A 98 9.63 1.07 -9.43
CA ASN A 98 8.51 1.62 -8.65
C ASN A 98 7.85 0.54 -7.79
N ALA A 99 7.60 -0.65 -8.35
CA ALA A 99 7.03 -1.76 -7.61
C ALA A 99 7.92 -2.17 -6.43
N GLU A 100 9.24 -2.25 -6.65
CA GLU A 100 10.22 -2.51 -5.59
C GLU A 100 10.23 -1.41 -4.53
N ALA A 101 10.23 -0.13 -4.95
CA ALA A 101 10.17 1.01 -4.05
C ALA A 101 8.89 1.01 -3.21
N CYS A 102 7.75 0.68 -3.83
CA CYS A 102 6.46 0.55 -3.15
C CYS A 102 6.51 -0.54 -2.07
N ARG A 103 6.94 -1.77 -2.43
CA ARG A 103 7.08 -2.88 -1.47
C ARG A 103 7.98 -2.52 -0.30
N LYS A 104 9.14 -1.94 -0.61
CA LYS A 104 10.11 -1.52 0.42
C LYS A 104 9.51 -0.46 1.36
N ARG A 105 8.88 0.55 0.81
CA ARG A 105 8.30 1.67 1.56
C ARG A 105 7.20 1.20 2.52
N LEU A 106 6.34 0.31 2.07
CA LEU A 106 5.28 -0.28 2.91
C LEU A 106 5.87 -1.16 4.02
N LEU A 107 6.88 -1.98 3.72
CA LEU A 107 7.57 -2.82 4.70
C LEU A 107 8.31 -2.00 5.74
N ASP A 108 9.05 -0.98 5.31
CA ASP A 108 9.80 -0.08 6.20
C ASP A 108 8.84 0.61 7.19
N TYR A 109 7.70 1.11 6.69
CA TYR A 109 6.71 1.74 7.53
C TYR A 109 6.11 0.76 8.55
N PHE A 110 5.67 -0.43 8.11
CA PHE A 110 5.19 -1.46 9.03
C PHE A 110 6.23 -1.79 10.10
N THR A 111 7.47 -2.04 9.70
CA THR A 111 8.56 -2.41 10.62
C THR A 111 8.82 -1.30 11.65
N GLN A 112 8.80 -0.05 11.22
CA GLN A 112 8.96 1.10 12.11
C GLN A 112 7.84 1.16 13.16
N GLN A 113 6.58 1.02 12.76
CA GLN A 113 5.44 1.05 13.68
C GLN A 113 5.46 -0.14 14.64
N TYR A 114 5.72 -1.34 14.12
CA TYR A 114 5.82 -2.55 14.93
C TYR A 114 6.93 -2.45 15.98
N SER A 115 8.11 -1.96 15.59
CA SER A 115 9.25 -1.75 16.50
C SER A 115 8.98 -0.66 17.55
N ALA A 116 8.27 0.40 17.18
CA ALA A 116 7.89 1.46 18.13
C ALA A 116 6.96 0.93 19.23
N LEU A 117 6.04 0.01 18.88
CA LEU A 117 5.08 -0.57 19.84
C LEU A 117 5.69 -1.64 20.74
N PHE A 118 6.46 -2.57 20.16
CA PHE A 118 6.85 -3.80 20.86
C PHE A 118 8.36 -3.91 21.13
N LYS A 119 9.17 -3.03 20.58
CA LYS A 119 10.62 -2.93 20.85
C LYS A 119 11.33 -4.28 20.66
N SER A 120 12.03 -4.78 21.68
CA SER A 120 12.75 -6.05 21.67
C SER A 120 11.86 -7.30 21.58
N LYS A 121 10.51 -7.14 21.69
CA LYS A 121 9.56 -8.26 21.56
C LYS A 121 9.10 -8.49 20.12
N CYS A 122 9.56 -7.68 19.17
CA CYS A 122 9.24 -7.87 17.76
C CYS A 122 9.76 -9.23 17.26
N LYS A 123 8.93 -9.90 16.47
CA LYS A 123 9.26 -11.20 15.89
C LYS A 123 9.67 -11.02 14.43
N SER A 124 10.80 -11.60 14.06
CA SER A 124 11.28 -11.63 12.67
C SER A 124 10.28 -12.30 11.73
N GLU A 125 9.62 -13.35 12.19
CA GLU A 125 8.62 -14.12 11.42
C GLU A 125 7.42 -13.25 11.02
N CYS A 126 7.03 -12.30 11.87
CA CYS A 126 5.96 -11.36 11.54
C CYS A 126 6.40 -10.41 10.40
N ILE A 127 7.62 -9.89 10.46
CA ILE A 127 8.17 -9.00 9.42
C ILE A 127 8.31 -9.76 8.09
N GLU A 128 8.83 -11.00 8.11
CA GLU A 128 8.96 -11.83 6.91
C GLU A 128 7.59 -12.20 6.31
N SER A 129 6.58 -12.43 7.15
CA SER A 129 5.21 -12.67 6.69
C SER A 129 4.64 -11.44 5.97
N VAL A 130 4.84 -10.24 6.52
CA VAL A 130 4.42 -8.98 5.88
C VAL A 130 5.16 -8.76 4.56
N LYS A 131 6.47 -9.01 4.52
CA LYS A 131 7.26 -8.93 3.29
C LYS A 131 6.73 -9.87 2.21
N SER A 132 6.39 -11.11 2.58
CA SER A 132 5.81 -12.10 1.67
C SER A 132 4.44 -11.64 1.14
N LEU A 133 3.57 -11.10 2.00
CA LEU A 133 2.27 -10.55 1.59
C LEU A 133 2.44 -9.40 0.60
N LEU A 134 3.37 -8.48 0.83
CA LEU A 134 3.64 -7.37 -0.08
C LEU A 134 4.15 -7.86 -1.44
N SER A 135 5.00 -8.89 -1.47
CA SER A 135 5.47 -9.50 -2.71
C SER A 135 4.35 -10.20 -3.51
N LEU A 136 3.33 -10.71 -2.83
CA LEU A 136 2.15 -11.30 -3.46
C LEU A 136 1.17 -10.25 -3.98
N ASN A 137 1.02 -9.14 -3.27
CA ASN A 137 -0.03 -8.16 -3.51
C ASN A 137 0.41 -6.98 -4.37
N ILE A 138 1.71 -6.65 -4.42
CA ILE A 138 2.24 -5.59 -5.30
C ILE A 138 2.92 -6.26 -6.50
N LYS A 139 2.27 -6.17 -7.65
CA LYS A 139 2.65 -6.91 -8.86
C LYS A 139 3.08 -5.99 -9.99
N GLU A 140 3.94 -6.52 -10.82
CA GLU A 140 4.47 -5.88 -12.02
C GLU A 140 3.66 -6.39 -13.22
N TYR A 141 2.65 -5.62 -13.62
CA TYR A 141 1.79 -5.93 -14.77
C TYR A 141 1.45 -4.65 -15.52
N GLU A 142 1.20 -4.79 -16.81
CA GLU A 142 0.55 -3.75 -17.60
C GLU A 142 -0.97 -3.85 -17.42
N VAL A 143 -1.60 -2.71 -17.12
CA VAL A 143 -3.05 -2.60 -17.03
C VAL A 143 -3.56 -1.78 -18.20
N THR A 144 -4.41 -2.36 -19.02
CA THR A 144 -5.09 -1.66 -20.10
C THR A 144 -6.59 -1.60 -19.83
N ILE A 145 -7.21 -0.49 -20.23
CA ILE A 145 -8.67 -0.33 -20.17
C ILE A 145 -9.22 -0.60 -21.57
N ASP A 146 -10.07 -1.61 -21.67
CA ASP A 146 -10.79 -1.87 -22.92
C ASP A 146 -11.93 -0.86 -23.07
N THR A 147 -11.70 0.17 -23.88
CA THR A 147 -12.68 1.23 -24.13
C THR A 147 -13.72 0.86 -25.20
N GLU A 148 -13.54 -0.26 -25.91
CA GLU A 148 -14.47 -0.75 -26.93
C GLU A 148 -15.52 -1.71 -26.34
N SER A 149 -15.30 -2.21 -25.12
CA SER A 149 -16.27 -3.02 -24.40
C SER A 149 -17.38 -2.14 -23.83
N PRO A 150 -18.67 -2.53 -23.95
CA PRO A 150 -19.78 -1.84 -23.27
C PRO A 150 -19.70 -1.96 -21.73
N LYS A 151 -18.80 -2.78 -21.21
CA LYS A 151 -18.42 -2.89 -19.80
C LYS A 151 -16.94 -2.55 -19.72
N PHE A 152 -16.58 -1.55 -18.92
CA PHE A 152 -15.16 -1.26 -18.65
C PHE A 152 -14.49 -2.52 -18.08
N GLU A 153 -13.64 -3.16 -18.85
CA GLU A 153 -12.87 -4.32 -18.42
C GLU A 153 -11.41 -3.91 -18.22
N LEU A 154 -10.90 -4.18 -17.02
CA LEU A 154 -9.47 -4.10 -16.72
C LEU A 154 -8.82 -5.39 -17.20
N LYS A 155 -7.94 -5.30 -18.19
CA LYS A 155 -7.10 -6.44 -18.62
C LYS A 155 -5.73 -6.30 -17.98
N ILE A 156 -5.31 -7.34 -17.26
CA ILE A 156 -3.98 -7.48 -16.69
C ILE A 156 -3.19 -8.33 -17.66
N ILE A 157 -2.08 -7.81 -18.16
CA ILE A 157 -1.19 -8.50 -19.10
C ILE A 157 0.10 -8.83 -18.33
N ASP A 158 0.45 -10.10 -18.26
CA ASP A 158 1.76 -10.54 -17.76
C ASP A 158 2.86 -10.03 -18.70
N LEU A 159 3.88 -9.39 -18.15
CA LEU A 159 5.05 -8.88 -18.86
C LEU A 159 6.11 -9.97 -19.02
#